data_305c6c02e85cfe6ff9d2ee20ec098fd5
#
_entry.id   305c6c02e85cfe6ff9d2ee20ec098fd5
#
_cell.length_a   1.000
_cell.length_b   1.000
_cell.length_c   1.000
_cell.angle_alpha   90.00
_cell.angle_beta   90.00
_cell.angle_gamma   90.00
#
_symmetry.space_group_name_H-M   'P 1'
#
loop_
_entity.id
_entity.type
_entity.pdbx_description
1 polymer ?
#
loop_
_entity_poly.entity_id
_entity_poly.type
_entity_poly.pdbx_seq_one_letter_code
_entity_poly.pdbx_strand_id
1 'polypeptide(L)'
;MSVVSKNSYILFLFLLVLFFASCKSKKNLHKQNPVASVDTTVEKCHMEFKTGKALSKRMYDNELDFTYASAKFSCELTIDGDEKSFNVSVRCRKDSVIWLSISKLGIDAARVLITKDTVKFTLGLTEKKYFTGDFSYINQMLHADLDYDMLQALLFGNSSAFYDDDSKLKPGRDRNTCQYFLSTIRKNQLKRINSGQEPAGESYQTINLDPVTFKIIALDFTDIHAKRKFSASYTDFKSVDKYLAPFKLLYNITAEKNIKADIEYSKININEQQSFPFKIPASYERIQFKK
;
A
#
# COMPACT_ATOMS: atom_id res chain seq x y z
N MET A 1 11.93 -26.59 -29.32
CA MET A 1 11.97 -25.13 -29.05
C MET A 1 10.53 -24.64 -28.97
N SER A 2 9.95 -24.60 -27.77
CA SER A 2 8.59 -24.14 -27.56
C SER A 2 8.61 -22.65 -27.25
N VAL A 3 7.93 -21.89 -28.07
CA VAL A 3 7.72 -20.44 -27.98
C VAL A 3 6.87 -20.18 -26.73
N VAL A 4 7.46 -19.71 -25.65
CA VAL A 4 6.73 -19.22 -24.49
C VAL A 4 6.27 -17.80 -24.80
N SER A 5 4.97 -17.71 -25.08
CA SER A 5 4.22 -16.49 -25.41
C SER A 5 4.36 -15.41 -24.35
N LYS A 6 4.31 -14.12 -24.78
CA LYS A 6 4.26 -12.88 -23.98
C LYS A 6 3.20 -12.90 -22.84
N ASN A 7 2.26 -13.83 -22.88
CA ASN A 7 1.21 -14.03 -21.88
C ASN A 7 1.69 -14.74 -20.59
N SER A 8 2.91 -15.26 -20.54
CA SER A 8 3.42 -16.00 -19.36
C SER A 8 3.76 -15.09 -18.18
N TYR A 9 3.98 -13.79 -18.42
CA TYR A 9 4.31 -12.81 -17.37
C TYR A 9 3.07 -12.29 -16.64
N ILE A 10 1.96 -12.21 -17.37
CA ILE A 10 0.61 -11.99 -16.81
C ILE A 10 0.25 -13.14 -15.88
N LEU A 11 0.73 -14.35 -16.19
CA LEU A 11 0.54 -15.55 -15.39
C LEU A 11 1.20 -15.47 -14.01
N PHE A 12 2.23 -14.65 -13.82
CA PHE A 12 2.97 -14.60 -12.55
C PHE A 12 2.36 -13.64 -11.52
N LEU A 13 1.87 -12.48 -11.94
CA LEU A 13 0.90 -11.72 -11.15
C LEU A 13 -0.42 -12.51 -11.07
N PHE A 14 -0.76 -13.22 -12.12
CA PHE A 14 -1.88 -14.15 -12.22
C PHE A 14 -1.69 -15.40 -11.36
N LEU A 15 -0.49 -15.80 -11.01
CA LEU A 15 -0.21 -17.01 -10.26
C LEU A 15 -0.20 -16.85 -8.75
N LEU A 16 -0.06 -15.63 -8.28
CA LEU A 16 -0.64 -15.30 -6.97
C LEU A 16 -2.18 -15.40 -7.03
N VAL A 17 -2.71 -15.54 -8.22
CA VAL A 17 -4.07 -15.29 -8.62
C VAL A 17 -4.80 -16.48 -9.24
N LEU A 18 -4.15 -17.50 -9.77
CA LEU A 18 -4.85 -18.62 -10.44
C LEU A 18 -5.14 -19.79 -9.50
N PHE A 19 -6.19 -19.68 -8.69
CA PHE A 19 -6.98 -20.87 -8.37
C PHE A 19 -8.45 -20.55 -8.09
N PHE A 20 -9.27 -21.19 -8.92
CA PHE A 20 -10.70 -21.46 -8.83
C PHE A 20 -11.71 -20.46 -9.38
N ALA A 21 -12.15 -20.79 -10.59
CA ALA A 21 -13.52 -20.52 -11.01
C ALA A 21 -14.51 -21.29 -10.13
N SER A 22 -15.68 -20.67 -9.92
CA SER A 22 -16.93 -21.22 -9.40
C SER A 22 -17.23 -21.03 -7.92
N CYS A 23 -18.03 -19.97 -7.68
CA CYS A 23 -19.37 -20.07 -7.12
C CYS A 23 -20.03 -18.70 -7.14
N LYS A 24 -21.01 -18.51 -8.02
CA LYS A 24 -21.89 -17.33 -8.02
C LYS A 24 -22.82 -17.40 -6.81
N SER A 25 -22.55 -16.60 -5.80
CA SER A 25 -23.53 -16.31 -4.75
C SER A 25 -24.30 -15.05 -5.15
N LYS A 26 -25.61 -15.19 -5.34
CA LYS A 26 -26.53 -14.06 -5.59
C LYS A 26 -26.63 -13.22 -4.31
N LYS A 27 -26.05 -12.03 -4.29
CA LYS A 27 -26.35 -11.02 -3.26
C LYS A 27 -27.70 -10.37 -3.58
N ASN A 28 -28.64 -10.50 -2.65
CA ASN A 28 -29.91 -9.78 -2.67
C ASN A 28 -29.66 -8.27 -2.58
N LEU A 29 -30.10 -7.53 -3.58
CA LEU A 29 -30.14 -6.07 -3.53
C LEU A 29 -31.21 -5.64 -2.52
N HIS A 30 -30.79 -5.11 -1.40
CA HIS A 30 -31.67 -4.38 -0.51
C HIS A 30 -31.94 -3.02 -1.12
N LYS A 31 -33.20 -2.77 -1.53
CA LYS A 31 -33.66 -1.44 -1.98
C LYS A 31 -33.55 -0.48 -0.79
N GLN A 32 -32.60 0.45 -0.87
CA GLN A 32 -32.61 1.61 0.03
C GLN A 32 -33.67 2.61 -0.44
N ASN A 33 -34.56 2.98 0.45
CA ASN A 33 -35.48 4.09 0.27
C ASN A 33 -34.69 5.41 0.16
N PRO A 34 -35.14 6.37 -0.65
CA PRO A 34 -34.48 7.66 -0.74
C PRO A 34 -34.61 8.39 0.60
N VAL A 35 -33.48 8.57 1.26
CA VAL A 35 -33.37 9.44 2.44
C VAL A 35 -33.51 10.88 1.96
N ALA A 36 -34.45 11.61 2.55
CA ALA A 36 -34.63 13.03 2.30
C ALA A 36 -33.31 13.78 2.44
N SER A 37 -33.00 14.66 1.49
CA SER A 37 -31.87 15.54 1.51
C SER A 37 -31.96 16.48 2.71
N VAL A 38 -31.26 16.14 3.78
CA VAL A 38 -30.97 17.09 4.86
C VAL A 38 -29.92 18.04 4.31
N ASP A 39 -30.31 19.30 4.13
CA ASP A 39 -29.42 20.39 3.78
C ASP A 39 -28.50 20.69 4.99
N THR A 40 -27.47 19.85 5.16
CA THR A 40 -26.45 20.06 6.16
C THR A 40 -25.45 21.07 5.62
N THR A 41 -25.62 22.33 6.01
CA THR A 41 -24.53 23.31 5.97
C THR A 41 -23.36 22.72 6.73
N VAL A 42 -22.38 22.15 6.01
CA VAL A 42 -21.17 21.58 6.61
C VAL A 42 -20.43 22.71 7.31
N GLU A 43 -20.53 22.77 8.64
CA GLU A 43 -19.82 23.74 9.45
C GLU A 43 -18.32 23.51 9.24
N LYS A 44 -17.65 24.52 8.67
CA LYS A 44 -16.22 24.42 8.36
C LYS A 44 -15.42 24.34 9.63
N CYS A 45 -14.62 23.28 9.76
CA CYS A 45 -13.76 23.10 10.92
C CYS A 45 -12.86 24.30 11.20
N HIS A 46 -12.78 24.68 12.47
CA HIS A 46 -11.77 25.63 12.92
C HIS A 46 -10.41 24.95 12.97
N MET A 47 -9.50 25.30 12.04
CA MET A 47 -8.15 24.76 11.96
C MET A 47 -7.14 25.90 11.98
N GLU A 48 -6.19 25.85 12.90
CA GLU A 48 -5.06 26.76 12.93
C GLU A 48 -4.11 26.50 11.75
N PHE A 49 -3.43 27.54 11.29
CA PHE A 49 -2.35 27.36 10.33
C PHE A 49 -1.14 26.74 11.01
N LYS A 50 -0.54 25.73 10.35
CA LYS A 50 0.72 25.12 10.76
C LYS A 50 1.71 25.16 9.60
N THR A 51 2.97 25.41 9.91
CA THR A 51 4.06 25.38 8.91
C THR A 51 4.35 23.94 8.45
N GLY A 52 4.97 23.79 7.28
CA GLY A 52 5.41 22.49 6.78
C GLY A 52 6.29 21.76 7.78
N LYS A 53 7.31 22.45 8.32
CA LYS A 53 8.20 21.88 9.36
C LYS A 53 7.44 21.41 10.60
N ALA A 54 6.42 22.15 11.05
CA ALA A 54 5.63 21.77 12.21
C ALA A 54 4.73 20.56 11.93
N LEU A 55 4.16 20.45 10.71
CA LEU A 55 3.36 19.29 10.30
C LEU A 55 4.23 18.06 10.10
N SER A 56 5.36 18.17 9.39
CA SER A 56 6.30 17.05 9.20
C SER A 56 6.80 16.53 10.56
N LYS A 57 7.22 17.43 11.46
CA LYS A 57 7.65 17.00 12.80
C LYS A 57 6.56 16.24 13.54
N ARG A 58 5.32 16.74 13.55
CA ARG A 58 4.21 16.06 14.23
C ARG A 58 3.85 14.72 13.57
N MET A 59 3.93 14.64 12.26
CA MET A 59 3.76 13.39 11.52
C MET A 59 4.78 12.35 11.96
N TYR A 60 6.07 12.69 11.94
CA TYR A 60 7.15 11.79 12.37
C TYR A 60 7.08 11.42 13.86
N ASP A 61 6.76 12.38 14.73
CA ASP A 61 6.62 12.12 16.18
C ASP A 61 5.49 11.12 16.50
N ASN A 62 4.53 10.95 15.58
CA ASN A 62 3.38 10.05 15.75
C ASN A 62 3.49 8.77 14.92
N GLU A 63 4.61 8.50 14.27
CA GLU A 63 4.82 7.24 13.57
C GLU A 63 4.84 6.03 14.52
N LEU A 64 4.48 4.86 13.99
CA LEU A 64 4.66 3.61 14.71
C LEU A 64 6.16 3.28 14.73
N ASP A 65 6.81 3.43 15.87
CA ASP A 65 8.20 3.08 16.05
C ASP A 65 8.37 1.72 16.72
N PHE A 66 9.26 0.88 16.17
CA PHE A 66 9.48 -0.48 16.64
C PHE A 66 10.89 -0.98 16.26
N THR A 67 11.40 -1.93 17.01
CA THR A 67 12.56 -2.74 16.61
C THR A 67 12.10 -3.96 15.82
N TYR A 68 11.06 -4.63 16.31
CA TYR A 68 10.40 -5.74 15.64
C TYR A 68 8.90 -5.47 15.56
N ALA A 69 8.28 -5.84 14.46
CA ALA A 69 6.83 -5.85 14.31
C ALA A 69 6.38 -7.19 13.75
N SER A 70 5.21 -7.63 14.18
CA SER A 70 4.50 -8.74 13.55
C SER A 70 3.04 -8.37 13.36
N ALA A 71 2.46 -8.80 12.26
CA ALA A 71 1.07 -8.53 11.94
C ALA A 71 0.42 -9.69 11.19
N LYS A 72 -0.90 -9.76 11.28
CA LYS A 72 -1.73 -10.66 10.48
C LYS A 72 -2.84 -9.86 9.85
N PHE A 73 -3.09 -10.08 8.57
CA PHE A 73 -4.17 -9.43 7.86
C PHE A 73 -4.78 -10.33 6.77
N SER A 74 -6.02 -10.04 6.42
CA SER A 74 -6.62 -10.46 5.17
C SER A 74 -6.37 -9.42 4.09
N CYS A 75 -6.21 -9.85 2.86
CA CYS A 75 -6.07 -8.99 1.70
C CYS A 75 -7.03 -9.44 0.60
N GLU A 76 -7.84 -8.49 0.13
CA GLU A 76 -8.63 -8.63 -1.09
C GLU A 76 -7.91 -7.83 -2.18
N LEU A 77 -7.35 -8.55 -3.16
CA LEU A 77 -6.59 -8.00 -4.26
C LEU A 77 -7.43 -8.07 -5.54
N THR A 78 -7.70 -6.91 -6.15
CA THR A 78 -8.37 -6.81 -7.43
C THR A 78 -7.37 -6.32 -8.48
N ILE A 79 -7.23 -7.04 -9.59
CA ILE A 79 -6.39 -6.65 -10.72
C ILE A 79 -7.24 -6.69 -11.99
N ASP A 80 -7.47 -5.52 -12.60
CA ASP A 80 -8.31 -5.37 -13.80
C ASP A 80 -9.70 -6.04 -13.67
N GLY A 81 -10.25 -6.07 -12.44
CA GLY A 81 -11.55 -6.67 -12.13
C GLY A 81 -11.49 -8.11 -11.61
N ASP A 82 -10.36 -8.79 -11.70
CA ASP A 82 -10.18 -10.12 -11.11
C ASP A 82 -9.90 -10.03 -9.61
N GLU A 83 -10.79 -10.57 -8.79
CA GLU A 83 -10.69 -10.53 -7.32
C GLU A 83 -10.08 -11.79 -6.73
N LYS A 84 -9.21 -11.62 -5.75
CA LYS A 84 -8.57 -12.69 -5.00
C LYS A 84 -8.34 -12.32 -3.56
N SER A 85 -8.67 -13.24 -2.69
CA SER A 85 -8.49 -13.08 -1.25
C SER A 85 -7.47 -14.07 -0.72
N PHE A 86 -6.66 -13.63 0.24
CA PHE A 86 -5.66 -14.42 0.94
C PHE A 86 -5.35 -13.82 2.31
N ASN A 87 -4.75 -14.63 3.17
CA ASN A 87 -4.27 -14.19 4.47
C ASN A 87 -2.76 -14.04 4.45
N VAL A 88 -2.27 -13.02 5.12
CA VAL A 88 -0.84 -12.72 5.21
C VAL A 88 -0.42 -12.62 6.67
N SER A 89 0.68 -13.30 7.00
CA SER A 89 1.44 -13.05 8.22
C SER A 89 2.69 -12.28 7.88
N VAL A 90 2.89 -11.15 8.53
CA VAL A 90 4.06 -10.28 8.37
C VAL A 90 4.94 -10.38 9.59
N ARG A 91 6.24 -10.39 9.40
CA ARG A 91 7.26 -10.13 10.42
C ARG A 91 8.25 -9.12 9.86
N CYS A 92 8.59 -8.14 10.65
CA CYS A 92 9.49 -7.08 10.24
C CYS A 92 10.52 -6.82 11.35
N ARG A 93 11.77 -6.70 10.99
CA ARG A 93 12.79 -6.02 11.78
C ARG A 93 13.07 -4.70 11.09
N LYS A 94 12.86 -3.60 11.82
CA LYS A 94 12.99 -2.25 11.28
C LYS A 94 14.30 -2.07 10.53
N ASP A 95 14.22 -1.47 9.34
CA ASP A 95 15.33 -1.12 8.47
C ASP A 95 16.26 -2.29 8.07
N SER A 96 15.76 -3.52 8.16
CA SER A 96 16.57 -4.71 7.94
C SER A 96 15.89 -5.79 7.11
N VAL A 97 14.74 -6.30 7.54
CA VAL A 97 14.08 -7.42 6.87
C VAL A 97 12.56 -7.38 7.04
N ILE A 98 11.85 -7.65 5.97
CA ILE A 98 10.42 -7.93 5.94
C ILE A 98 10.23 -9.38 5.47
N TRP A 99 9.50 -10.15 6.24
CA TRP A 99 9.15 -11.52 5.92
C TRP A 99 7.62 -11.65 5.84
N LEU A 100 7.14 -12.30 4.77
CA LEU A 100 5.72 -12.54 4.55
C LEU A 100 5.48 -14.02 4.35
N SER A 101 4.41 -14.54 4.97
CA SER A 101 3.81 -15.83 4.64
C SER A 101 2.40 -15.58 4.15
N ILE A 102 2.12 -15.97 2.93
CA ILE A 102 0.85 -15.81 2.25
C ILE A 102 0.16 -17.16 2.23
N SER A 103 -1.07 -17.22 2.69
CA SER A 103 -1.86 -18.46 2.74
C SER A 103 -3.25 -18.24 2.14
N LYS A 104 -3.79 -19.30 1.53
CA LYS A 104 -5.16 -19.37 1.04
C LYS A 104 -5.83 -20.62 1.60
N LEU A 105 -6.99 -20.48 2.21
CA LEU A 105 -7.72 -21.58 2.86
C LEU A 105 -6.85 -22.39 3.85
N GLY A 106 -5.94 -21.69 4.57
CA GLY A 106 -5.05 -22.33 5.53
C GLY A 106 -3.81 -23.03 4.94
N ILE A 107 -3.63 -23.03 3.61
CA ILE A 107 -2.49 -23.66 2.93
C ILE A 107 -1.48 -22.56 2.56
N ASP A 108 -0.20 -22.79 2.88
CA ASP A 108 0.90 -21.90 2.48
C ASP A 108 1.00 -21.80 0.96
N ALA A 109 0.77 -20.60 0.43
CA ALA A 109 0.80 -20.30 -1.01
C ALA A 109 2.15 -19.73 -1.45
N ALA A 110 2.69 -18.81 -0.65
CA ALA A 110 3.97 -18.18 -0.94
C ALA A 110 4.66 -17.72 0.34
N ARG A 111 5.99 -17.63 0.26
CA ARG A 111 6.82 -16.95 1.27
C ARG A 111 7.69 -15.92 0.60
N VAL A 112 7.83 -14.77 1.22
CA VAL A 112 8.61 -13.66 0.71
C VAL A 112 9.59 -13.22 1.80
N LEU A 113 10.82 -12.93 1.41
CA LEU A 113 11.85 -12.32 2.25
C LEU A 113 12.43 -11.12 1.51
N ILE A 114 12.31 -9.96 2.12
CA ILE A 114 12.76 -8.69 1.55
C ILE A 114 13.79 -8.08 2.50
N THR A 115 14.92 -7.70 1.96
CA THR A 115 15.94 -6.89 2.62
C THR A 115 16.15 -5.62 1.81
N LYS A 116 17.03 -4.72 2.25
CA LYS A 116 17.31 -3.47 1.50
C LYS A 116 17.75 -3.73 0.06
N ASP A 117 18.52 -4.80 -0.16
CA ASP A 117 19.14 -5.08 -1.47
C ASP A 117 18.55 -6.31 -2.18
N THR A 118 17.70 -7.09 -1.51
CA THR A 118 17.31 -8.40 -2.05
C THR A 118 15.84 -8.66 -1.81
N VAL A 119 15.19 -9.19 -2.85
CA VAL A 119 13.85 -9.75 -2.80
C VAL A 119 13.93 -11.23 -3.14
N LYS A 120 13.42 -12.08 -2.24
CA LYS A 120 13.33 -13.54 -2.45
C LYS A 120 11.90 -13.96 -2.21
N PHE A 121 11.39 -14.85 -3.05
CA PHE A 121 10.11 -15.49 -2.78
C PHE A 121 10.06 -16.93 -3.29
N THR A 122 9.20 -17.71 -2.68
CA THR A 122 8.86 -19.06 -3.11
C THR A 122 7.36 -19.17 -3.32
N LEU A 123 6.96 -19.91 -4.36
CA LEU A 123 5.58 -20.26 -4.67
C LEU A 123 5.39 -21.75 -4.45
N GLY A 124 4.49 -22.12 -3.54
CA GLY A 124 4.41 -23.49 -3.03
C GLY A 124 3.26 -24.33 -3.57
N LEU A 125 2.09 -23.71 -3.84
CA LEU A 125 0.86 -24.49 -4.06
C LEU A 125 0.87 -25.37 -5.32
N THR A 126 1.31 -24.85 -6.45
CA THR A 126 1.23 -25.59 -7.73
C THR A 126 2.46 -25.48 -8.58
N GLU A 127 3.24 -24.42 -8.41
CA GLU A 127 4.31 -24.14 -9.35
C GLU A 127 5.69 -24.58 -8.89
N LYS A 128 5.90 -24.78 -7.57
CA LYS A 128 7.23 -25.12 -7.00
C LYS A 128 8.34 -24.25 -7.59
N LYS A 129 8.13 -22.94 -7.61
CA LYS A 129 9.06 -21.96 -8.19
C LYS A 129 9.60 -21.01 -7.13
N TYR A 130 10.76 -20.45 -7.39
CA TYR A 130 11.35 -19.43 -6.56
C TYR A 130 11.98 -18.30 -7.38
N PHE A 131 12.10 -17.16 -6.75
CA PHE A 131 12.83 -16.00 -7.25
C PHE A 131 13.87 -15.54 -6.23
N THR A 132 14.99 -15.05 -6.71
CA THR A 132 15.98 -14.31 -5.94
C THR A 132 16.57 -13.24 -6.86
N GLY A 133 16.45 -11.98 -6.46
CA GLY A 133 16.92 -10.81 -7.19
C GLY A 133 16.84 -9.56 -6.33
N ASP A 134 16.85 -8.41 -6.94
CA ASP A 134 16.68 -7.09 -6.34
C ASP A 134 15.28 -6.51 -6.62
N PHE A 135 15.07 -5.25 -6.23
CA PHE A 135 13.81 -4.55 -6.44
C PHE A 135 13.53 -4.24 -7.91
N SER A 136 14.55 -4.19 -8.78
CA SER A 136 14.38 -3.82 -10.20
C SER A 136 13.35 -4.69 -10.89
N TYR A 137 13.34 -5.97 -10.56
CA TYR A 137 12.37 -6.91 -11.09
C TYR A 137 10.93 -6.59 -10.62
N ILE A 138 10.75 -6.38 -9.32
CA ILE A 138 9.44 -6.04 -8.75
C ILE A 138 8.94 -4.72 -9.35
N ASN A 139 9.83 -3.74 -9.46
CA ASN A 139 9.53 -2.43 -10.02
C ASN A 139 9.13 -2.52 -11.49
N GLN A 140 9.84 -3.33 -12.29
CA GLN A 140 9.47 -3.57 -13.67
C GLN A 140 8.10 -4.29 -13.79
N MET A 141 7.81 -5.23 -12.90
CA MET A 141 6.57 -6.00 -12.93
C MET A 141 5.36 -5.17 -12.49
N LEU A 142 5.53 -4.32 -11.46
CA LEU A 142 4.46 -3.48 -10.91
C LEU A 142 4.39 -2.09 -11.55
N HIS A 143 5.31 -1.77 -12.46
CA HIS A 143 5.49 -0.41 -12.98
C HIS A 143 5.55 0.63 -11.84
N ALA A 144 6.31 0.31 -10.80
CA ALA A 144 6.44 1.12 -9.58
C ALA A 144 7.93 1.34 -9.29
N ASP A 145 8.26 2.36 -8.51
CA ASP A 145 9.59 2.58 -7.95
C ASP A 145 9.54 2.32 -6.45
N LEU A 146 9.37 1.05 -6.11
CA LEU A 146 9.32 0.58 -4.73
C LEU A 146 10.72 0.28 -4.24
N ASP A 147 10.98 0.61 -2.99
CA ASP A 147 12.14 0.19 -2.24
C ASP A 147 11.73 -0.43 -0.89
N TYR A 148 12.71 -0.84 -0.12
CA TYR A 148 12.47 -1.44 1.19
C TYR A 148 11.78 -0.47 2.15
N ASP A 149 12.27 0.76 2.24
CA ASP A 149 11.81 1.75 3.21
C ASP A 149 10.35 2.16 2.91
N MET A 150 10.02 2.29 1.63
CA MET A 150 8.64 2.53 1.18
C MET A 150 7.71 1.38 1.53
N LEU A 151 8.11 0.12 1.28
CA LEU A 151 7.30 -1.04 1.64
C LEU A 151 7.08 -1.14 3.14
N GLN A 152 8.14 -0.91 3.95
CA GLN A 152 8.03 -0.87 5.39
C GLN A 152 7.06 0.22 5.86
N ALA A 153 7.18 1.42 5.31
CA ALA A 153 6.33 2.56 5.66
C ALA A 153 4.86 2.29 5.32
N LEU A 154 4.59 1.81 4.12
CA LEU A 154 3.23 1.49 3.68
C LEU A 154 2.57 0.43 4.58
N LEU A 155 3.27 -0.64 4.93
CA LEU A 155 2.72 -1.70 5.78
C LEU A 155 2.24 -1.22 7.15
N PHE A 156 2.81 -0.15 7.69
CA PHE A 156 2.49 0.32 9.04
C PHE A 156 1.84 1.71 9.08
N GLY A 157 1.55 2.31 7.93
CA GLY A 157 0.96 3.65 7.84
C GLY A 157 1.90 4.75 8.31
N ASN A 158 3.20 4.55 8.15
CA ASN A 158 4.24 5.54 8.40
C ASN A 158 4.53 6.36 7.13
N SER A 159 5.32 7.40 7.25
CA SER A 159 5.74 8.18 6.09
C SER A 159 6.81 7.43 5.30
N SER A 160 6.69 7.56 3.99
CA SER A 160 7.76 7.23 3.04
C SER A 160 7.96 8.43 2.15
N ALA A 161 9.18 8.91 2.06
CA ALA A 161 9.49 9.99 1.15
C ALA A 161 9.59 9.41 -0.27
N PHE A 162 8.61 9.72 -1.13
CA PHE A 162 8.80 9.58 -2.58
C PHE A 162 9.82 10.61 -3.11
N TYR A 163 10.22 11.57 -2.25
CA TYR A 163 11.23 12.58 -2.51
C TYR A 163 12.11 12.75 -1.28
N ASP A 164 13.42 12.73 -1.47
CA ASP A 164 14.44 12.80 -0.40
C ASP A 164 14.50 14.15 0.34
N ASP A 165 13.63 15.11 0.01
CA ASP A 165 13.75 16.49 0.51
C ASP A 165 12.41 16.99 1.07
N ASP A 166 12.22 16.84 2.37
CA ASP A 166 11.08 17.38 3.13
C ASP A 166 10.92 18.90 3.00
N SER A 167 11.99 19.62 2.62
CA SER A 167 11.92 21.07 2.43
C SER A 167 11.01 21.47 1.27
N LYS A 168 10.72 20.52 0.36
CA LYS A 168 9.81 20.72 -0.77
C LYS A 168 8.34 20.60 -0.38
N LEU A 169 8.03 20.03 0.79
CA LEU A 169 6.64 19.82 1.22
C LEU A 169 6.00 21.15 1.68
N LYS A 170 4.95 21.52 0.99
CA LYS A 170 4.16 22.74 1.24
C LYS A 170 2.94 22.40 2.07
N PRO A 171 2.72 23.10 3.20
CA PRO A 171 1.60 22.83 4.08
C PRO A 171 0.29 23.38 3.52
N GLY A 172 -0.78 22.70 3.86
CA GLY A 172 -2.12 23.15 3.62
C GLY A 172 -3.10 22.64 4.66
N ARG A 173 -4.31 23.17 4.60
CA ARG A 173 -5.44 22.69 5.39
C ARG A 173 -6.69 22.69 4.52
N ASP A 174 -7.48 21.64 4.65
CA ASP A 174 -8.81 21.55 4.10
C ASP A 174 -9.83 21.62 5.24
N ARG A 175 -10.60 22.72 5.28
CA ARG A 175 -11.60 22.96 6.32
C ARG A 175 -12.92 22.22 6.05
N ASN A 176 -13.12 21.71 4.84
CA ASN A 176 -14.33 20.96 4.51
C ASN A 176 -14.18 19.50 4.97
N THR A 177 -12.99 18.92 4.81
CA THR A 177 -12.67 17.55 5.24
C THR A 177 -12.00 17.50 6.60
N CYS A 178 -11.72 18.65 7.23
CA CYS A 178 -11.02 18.73 8.53
C CYS A 178 -9.64 18.05 8.50
N GLN A 179 -8.81 18.31 7.50
CA GLN A 179 -7.52 17.66 7.35
C GLN A 179 -6.39 18.66 7.14
N TYR A 180 -5.22 18.38 7.72
CA TYR A 180 -3.98 18.97 7.24
C TYR A 180 -3.44 18.19 6.06
N PHE A 181 -2.65 18.82 5.23
CA PHE A 181 -1.89 18.12 4.21
C PHE A 181 -0.51 18.74 3.98
N LEU A 182 0.41 17.91 3.54
CA LEU A 182 1.71 18.24 3.02
C LEU A 182 1.75 17.86 1.55
N SER A 183 2.18 18.73 0.66
CA SER A 183 2.24 18.45 -0.77
C SER A 183 3.50 19.03 -1.40
N THR A 184 4.04 18.37 -2.41
CA THR A 184 5.19 18.87 -3.19
C THR A 184 4.81 20.06 -4.07
N ILE A 185 3.51 20.23 -4.39
CA ILE A 185 2.99 21.36 -5.15
C ILE A 185 2.16 22.31 -4.27
N ARG A 186 1.93 23.53 -4.73
CA ARG A 186 1.17 24.54 -3.97
C ARG A 186 -0.32 24.19 -3.94
N LYS A 187 -0.98 24.50 -2.82
CA LYS A 187 -2.43 24.27 -2.62
C LYS A 187 -3.30 24.76 -3.78
N ASN A 188 -3.04 25.95 -4.31
CA ASN A 188 -3.85 26.53 -5.40
C ASN A 188 -3.64 25.75 -6.72
N GLN A 189 -2.43 25.29 -6.97
CA GLN A 189 -2.10 24.44 -8.12
C GLN A 189 -2.81 23.08 -7.97
N LEU A 190 -2.68 22.43 -6.81
CA LEU A 190 -3.38 21.18 -6.51
C LEU A 190 -4.90 21.32 -6.73
N LYS A 191 -5.48 22.44 -6.29
CA LYS A 191 -6.91 22.72 -6.47
C LYS A 191 -7.31 22.80 -7.94
N ARG A 192 -6.52 23.49 -8.79
CA ARG A 192 -6.77 23.61 -10.22
C ARG A 192 -6.61 22.26 -10.96
N ILE A 193 -5.61 21.48 -10.58
CA ILE A 193 -5.42 20.13 -11.12
C ILE A 193 -6.62 19.25 -10.78
N ASN A 194 -7.03 19.20 -9.51
CA ASN A 194 -8.15 18.37 -9.06
C ASN A 194 -9.50 18.80 -9.65
N SER A 195 -9.66 20.09 -10.01
CA SER A 195 -10.85 20.59 -10.69
C SER A 195 -10.79 20.48 -12.23
N GLY A 196 -9.70 19.93 -12.78
CA GLY A 196 -9.51 19.79 -14.23
C GLY A 196 -9.21 21.11 -14.97
N GLN A 197 -8.96 22.21 -14.23
CA GLN A 197 -8.66 23.52 -14.82
C GLN A 197 -7.21 23.66 -15.29
N GLU A 198 -6.32 22.82 -14.78
CA GLU A 198 -4.90 22.82 -15.12
C GLU A 198 -4.39 21.37 -15.18
N PRO A 199 -3.69 20.95 -16.23
CA PRO A 199 -2.99 19.67 -16.23
C PRO A 199 -1.83 19.71 -15.24
N ALA A 200 -1.51 18.58 -14.63
CA ALA A 200 -0.30 18.48 -13.84
C ALA A 200 0.92 18.54 -14.77
N GLY A 201 1.83 19.47 -14.53
CA GLY A 201 3.05 19.66 -15.31
C GLY A 201 4.22 18.80 -14.86
N GLU A 202 4.18 18.31 -13.61
CA GLU A 202 5.22 17.50 -12.98
C GLU A 202 4.60 16.46 -12.04
N SER A 203 5.36 15.42 -11.71
CA SER A 203 4.95 14.43 -10.71
C SER A 203 4.84 15.08 -9.34
N TYR A 204 3.84 14.68 -8.55
CA TYR A 204 3.59 15.28 -7.24
C TYR A 204 3.06 14.27 -6.24
N GLN A 205 3.28 14.60 -4.97
CA GLN A 205 2.80 13.85 -3.82
C GLN A 205 1.96 14.72 -2.91
N THR A 206 0.95 14.13 -2.28
CA THR A 206 0.18 14.75 -1.20
C THR A 206 0.02 13.74 -0.06
N ILE A 207 0.29 14.17 1.16
CA ILE A 207 0.10 13.41 2.40
C ILE A 207 -0.97 14.11 3.21
N ASN A 208 -2.08 13.46 3.47
CA ASN A 208 -3.17 13.97 4.30
C ASN A 208 -3.02 13.47 5.73
N LEU A 209 -3.17 14.37 6.68
CA LEU A 209 -2.98 14.12 8.10
C LEU A 209 -4.27 14.37 8.87
N ASP A 210 -4.56 13.48 9.81
CA ASP A 210 -5.59 13.70 10.81
C ASP A 210 -5.27 14.95 11.65
N PRO A 211 -6.22 15.85 11.91
CA PRO A 211 -5.96 17.12 12.56
C PRO A 211 -5.61 17.03 14.05
N VAL A 212 -5.93 15.92 14.69
CA VAL A 212 -5.72 15.68 16.12
C VAL A 212 -4.51 14.82 16.38
N THR A 213 -4.45 13.65 15.73
CA THR A 213 -3.40 12.65 15.95
C THR A 213 -2.19 12.85 15.04
N PHE A 214 -2.31 13.64 13.97
CA PHE A 214 -1.30 13.83 12.92
C PHE A 214 -0.84 12.54 12.26
N LYS A 215 -1.65 11.47 12.38
CA LYS A 215 -1.44 10.24 11.61
C LYS A 215 -1.72 10.49 10.13
N ILE A 216 -0.99 9.81 9.28
CA ILE A 216 -1.28 9.76 7.85
C ILE A 216 -2.59 9.02 7.66
N ILE A 217 -3.57 9.69 7.05
CA ILE A 217 -4.88 9.11 6.72
C ILE A 217 -5.04 8.85 5.23
N ALA A 218 -4.27 9.57 4.40
CA ALA A 218 -4.17 9.27 2.98
C ALA A 218 -2.83 9.75 2.42
N LEU A 219 -2.38 9.08 1.37
CA LEU A 219 -1.20 9.42 0.60
C LEU A 219 -1.55 9.26 -0.87
N ASP A 220 -1.28 10.29 -1.67
CA ASP A 220 -1.49 10.30 -3.11
C ASP A 220 -0.17 10.64 -3.81
N PHE A 221 0.19 9.86 -4.81
CA PHE A 221 1.31 10.11 -5.68
C PHE A 221 0.87 10.03 -7.14
N THR A 222 1.20 11.05 -7.92
CA THR A 222 0.95 11.08 -9.36
C THR A 222 2.28 11.21 -10.09
N ASP A 223 2.63 10.19 -10.84
CA ASP A 223 3.78 10.17 -11.73
C ASP A 223 3.32 10.48 -13.16
N ILE A 224 3.63 11.68 -13.62
CA ILE A 224 3.25 12.15 -14.95
C ILE A 224 4.04 11.44 -16.04
N HIS A 225 5.32 11.17 -15.78
CA HIS A 225 6.22 10.57 -16.77
C HIS A 225 5.85 9.10 -17.01
N ALA A 226 5.62 8.35 -15.94
CA ALA A 226 5.20 6.95 -16.02
C ALA A 226 3.68 6.79 -16.22
N LYS A 227 2.91 7.90 -16.28
CA LYS A 227 1.43 7.90 -16.43
C LYS A 227 0.74 7.02 -15.42
N ARG A 228 1.18 7.09 -14.17
CA ARG A 228 0.63 6.26 -13.09
C ARG A 228 0.21 7.11 -11.91
N LYS A 229 -0.77 6.59 -11.17
CA LYS A 229 -1.20 7.14 -9.88
C LYS A 229 -1.16 6.04 -8.83
N PHE A 230 -0.69 6.38 -7.66
CA PHE A 230 -0.78 5.57 -6.46
C PHE A 230 -1.56 6.32 -5.41
N SER A 231 -2.48 5.65 -4.74
CA SER A 231 -3.12 6.18 -3.53
C SER A 231 -3.14 5.14 -2.44
N ALA A 232 -2.95 5.60 -1.21
CA ALA A 232 -3.10 4.82 0.01
C ALA A 232 -4.09 5.54 0.92
N SER A 233 -4.99 4.82 1.56
CA SER A 233 -5.81 5.35 2.64
C SER A 233 -5.73 4.45 3.86
N TYR A 234 -5.74 5.07 5.03
CA TYR A 234 -5.54 4.44 6.33
C TYR A 234 -6.70 4.80 7.24
N THR A 235 -7.38 3.78 7.75
CA THR A 235 -8.55 3.96 8.62
C THR A 235 -8.53 2.94 9.76
N ASP A 236 -9.55 2.98 10.63
CA ASP A 236 -9.70 2.07 11.77
C ASP A 236 -8.44 2.05 12.67
N PHE A 237 -8.00 3.24 13.09
CA PHE A 237 -6.83 3.37 13.96
C PHE A 237 -7.09 2.81 15.34
N LYS A 238 -6.22 1.90 15.80
CA LYS A 238 -6.26 1.28 17.12
C LYS A 238 -4.94 1.43 17.85
N SER A 239 -4.99 1.36 19.17
CA SER A 239 -3.78 1.39 20.01
C SER A 239 -2.96 0.11 19.82
N VAL A 240 -1.68 0.28 19.56
CA VAL A 240 -0.66 -0.77 19.55
C VAL A 240 0.46 -0.27 20.47
N ASP A 241 0.50 -0.79 21.70
CA ASP A 241 1.30 -0.23 22.78
C ASP A 241 0.94 1.27 22.99
N LYS A 242 1.88 2.18 22.95
CA LYS A 242 1.67 3.63 23.11
C LYS A 242 1.35 4.35 21.78
N TYR A 243 1.34 3.65 20.65
CA TYR A 243 1.11 4.21 19.34
C TYR A 243 -0.28 3.93 18.81
N LEU A 244 -0.72 4.71 17.82
CA LEU A 244 -1.86 4.40 16.98
C LEU A 244 -1.37 3.78 15.67
N ALA A 245 -1.96 2.65 15.27
CA ALA A 245 -1.71 2.01 13.99
C ALA A 245 -3.02 1.83 13.21
N PRO A 246 -3.01 1.97 11.88
CA PRO A 246 -4.20 1.71 11.07
C PRO A 246 -4.46 0.21 10.98
N PHE A 247 -5.73 -0.19 11.08
CA PHE A 247 -6.14 -1.58 10.92
C PHE A 247 -6.83 -1.84 9.59
N LYS A 248 -7.20 -0.80 8.84
CA LYS A 248 -7.71 -0.91 7.47
C LYS A 248 -6.89 -0.03 6.54
N LEU A 249 -6.38 -0.64 5.48
CA LEU A 249 -5.57 0.01 4.47
C LEU A 249 -6.16 -0.29 3.10
N LEU A 250 -6.27 0.73 2.28
CA LEU A 250 -6.69 0.59 0.90
C LEU A 250 -5.63 1.19 -0.02
N TYR A 251 -5.09 0.37 -0.90
CA TYR A 251 -4.15 0.81 -1.93
C TYR A 251 -4.80 0.74 -3.30
N ASN A 252 -4.58 1.77 -4.11
CA ASN A 252 -4.96 1.77 -5.51
C ASN A 252 -3.76 2.21 -6.36
N ILE A 253 -3.48 1.43 -7.38
CA ILE A 253 -2.52 1.77 -8.43
C ILE A 253 -3.31 1.86 -9.73
N THR A 254 -3.21 2.99 -10.41
CA THR A 254 -3.75 3.19 -11.76
C THR A 254 -2.57 3.43 -12.70
N ALA A 255 -2.32 2.48 -13.59
CA ALA A 255 -1.26 2.49 -14.59
C ALA A 255 -1.76 1.75 -15.85
N GLU A 256 -0.92 0.97 -16.52
CA GLU A 256 -1.37 0.04 -17.57
C GLU A 256 -2.39 -0.96 -17.03
N LYS A 257 -2.29 -1.29 -15.74
CA LYS A 257 -3.24 -2.10 -14.99
C LYS A 257 -3.78 -1.34 -13.80
N ASN A 258 -5.03 -1.62 -13.47
CA ASN A 258 -5.65 -1.13 -12.26
C ASN A 258 -5.51 -2.19 -11.16
N ILE A 259 -4.82 -1.84 -10.09
CA ILE A 259 -4.62 -2.72 -8.94
C ILE A 259 -5.26 -2.07 -7.72
N LYS A 260 -6.12 -2.80 -7.04
CA LYS A 260 -6.69 -2.41 -5.75
C LYS A 260 -6.35 -3.49 -4.74
N ALA A 261 -5.80 -3.09 -3.59
CA ALA A 261 -5.59 -3.99 -2.46
C ALA A 261 -6.32 -3.43 -1.23
N ASP A 262 -7.29 -4.18 -0.73
CA ASP A 262 -8.02 -3.90 0.49
C ASP A 262 -7.46 -4.81 1.59
N ILE A 263 -6.89 -4.21 2.63
CA ILE A 263 -6.15 -4.91 3.68
C ILE A 263 -6.83 -4.64 5.03
N GLU A 264 -7.16 -5.70 5.74
CA GLU A 264 -7.72 -5.61 7.08
C GLU A 264 -6.85 -6.39 8.07
N TYR A 265 -6.21 -5.65 8.98
CA TYR A 265 -5.39 -6.23 10.04
C TYR A 265 -6.28 -6.83 11.13
N SER A 266 -6.00 -8.08 11.47
CA SER A 266 -6.58 -8.74 12.64
C SER A 266 -5.73 -8.55 13.89
N LYS A 267 -4.41 -8.37 13.72
CA LYS A 267 -3.47 -8.21 14.82
C LYS A 267 -2.20 -7.49 14.36
N ILE A 268 -1.72 -6.58 15.21
CA ILE A 268 -0.39 -5.95 15.10
C ILE A 268 0.27 -6.04 16.49
N ASN A 269 1.50 -6.56 16.57
CA ASN A 269 2.34 -6.53 17.77
C ASN A 269 3.67 -5.87 17.41
N ILE A 270 4.26 -5.16 18.36
CA ILE A 270 5.59 -4.56 18.22
C ILE A 270 6.52 -4.98 19.36
N ASN A 271 7.82 -4.88 19.10
CA ASN A 271 8.90 -5.11 20.06
C ASN A 271 9.00 -6.51 20.66
N GLU A 272 8.30 -7.48 20.09
CA GLU A 272 8.50 -8.90 20.33
C GLU A 272 9.51 -9.45 19.31
N GLN A 273 10.59 -10.09 19.79
CA GLN A 273 11.61 -10.66 18.90
C GLN A 273 11.01 -11.64 17.91
N GLN A 274 11.36 -11.51 16.64
CA GLN A 274 10.84 -12.30 15.52
C GLN A 274 11.96 -13.11 14.87
N SER A 275 11.61 -14.29 14.33
CA SER A 275 12.45 -15.08 13.42
C SER A 275 11.95 -14.93 11.98
N PHE A 276 12.85 -15.06 11.01
CA PHE A 276 12.58 -14.85 9.58
C PHE A 276 12.95 -16.10 8.78
N PRO A 277 12.29 -17.26 9.01
CA PRO A 277 12.67 -18.52 8.39
C PRO A 277 12.36 -18.51 6.89
N PHE A 278 13.39 -18.61 6.07
CA PHE A 278 13.26 -18.69 4.64
C PHE A 278 14.17 -19.78 4.08
N LYS A 279 13.56 -20.77 3.41
CA LYS A 279 14.27 -21.88 2.77
C LYS A 279 13.68 -22.10 1.37
N ILE A 280 14.55 -22.24 0.40
CA ILE A 280 14.19 -22.65 -0.96
C ILE A 280 14.33 -24.18 -1.01
N PRO A 281 13.23 -24.95 -1.22
CA PRO A 281 13.33 -26.39 -1.37
C PRO A 281 14.13 -26.77 -2.63
N ALA A 282 14.92 -27.84 -2.56
CA ALA A 282 15.74 -28.29 -3.70
C ALA A 282 14.92 -28.67 -4.95
N SER A 283 13.64 -29.00 -4.77
CA SER A 283 12.72 -29.33 -5.87
C SER A 283 12.11 -28.12 -6.58
N TYR A 284 12.44 -26.89 -6.14
CA TYR A 284 11.87 -25.67 -6.72
C TYR A 284 12.73 -25.19 -7.89
N GLU A 285 12.07 -24.79 -8.96
CA GLU A 285 12.71 -24.23 -10.16
C GLU A 285 12.87 -22.72 -10.01
N ARG A 286 14.03 -22.22 -10.43
CA ARG A 286 14.27 -20.77 -10.45
C ARG A 286 13.48 -20.11 -11.59
N ILE A 287 12.74 -19.05 -11.26
CA ILE A 287 12.10 -18.21 -12.25
C ILE A 287 13.18 -17.47 -13.01
N GLN A 288 13.22 -17.67 -14.32
CA GLN A 288 14.12 -16.96 -15.22
C GLN A 288 13.32 -15.93 -16.01
N PHE A 289 13.77 -14.70 -15.99
CA PHE A 289 13.19 -13.62 -16.77
C PHE A 289 14.06 -13.38 -17.99
N LYS A 290 13.43 -13.34 -19.16
CA LYS A 290 14.12 -12.84 -20.34
C LYS A 290 14.27 -11.33 -20.18
N LYS A 291 15.51 -10.86 -20.28
CA LYS A 291 15.83 -9.42 -20.40
C LYS A 291 15.15 -8.81 -21.61
#